data_0bf5434de5ff496dd2ee053e4a7202a4
#
_entry.id   0bf5434de5ff496dd2ee053e4a7202a4
#
_cell.length_a   1.000
_cell.length_b   1.000
_cell.length_c   1.000
_cell.angle_alpha   90.00
_cell.angle_beta   90.00
_cell.angle_gamma   90.00
#
_symmetry.space_group_name_H-M   'P 1'
#
loop_
_entity.id
_entity.type
_entity.pdbx_description
1 polymer ?
#
loop_
_entity_poly.entity_id
_entity_poly.type
_entity_poly.pdbx_seq_one_letter_code
_entity_poly.pdbx_strand_id
1 'polypeptide(L)'
;MFLRLHIPILSFLLAAVVSAAPPSLATFASKAERREPLSVVFFGGSLTFGANASDPNITSYRGRMMEWLRGKYPHTPITFHDAAIGGSGSQLGMFRLERDVLRHKPDLVFLDFTVNDGSDEMDEQSLASYEAIIRTLLRNDVAVMPVVMLFKWHAEKPETTPPRHAEHLRLATAYGLPAADVCAEIQKKAKAGLKPADLWNMGDGAHPGDEGYQHFFEAVRDRFEKGVLEKDPPVIPSATVFPDLYPKRSRIPVAAHLPHGWTMRKTWRTALWFDGMASRWMGDVATASAKEKSGALEFAFDGSMVGFFGERNGLTPPVRIWIDGQPVLPPQSKDGDPLWRLDTSRFAPPKKGSGNLFMWQPIAKDLPDGKHTLRIEPVWDGADPDAELRIESICSAGR
;
A
#
# COMPACT_ATOMS: atom_id res chain seq x y z
N MET A 1 -58.71 37.02 35.36
CA MET A 1 -57.26 37.32 35.38
C MET A 1 -56.57 36.14 34.69
N PHE A 2 -56.42 36.24 33.34
CA PHE A 2 -55.86 35.12 32.51
C PHE A 2 -54.37 35.38 32.27
N LEU A 3 -53.55 34.48 32.78
CA LEU A 3 -52.10 34.51 32.64
C LEU A 3 -51.76 33.92 31.25
N ARG A 4 -51.23 34.75 30.33
CA ARG A 4 -50.71 34.28 29.04
C ARG A 4 -49.26 33.80 29.23
N LEU A 5 -49.05 32.46 29.10
CA LEU A 5 -47.74 31.87 29.04
C LEU A 5 -47.13 32.14 27.65
N HIS A 6 -46.04 32.90 27.59
CA HIS A 6 -45.23 33.08 26.39
C HIS A 6 -44.14 31.98 26.38
N ILE A 7 -44.25 31.03 25.46
CA ILE A 7 -43.20 30.03 25.18
C ILE A 7 -42.30 30.64 24.12
N PRO A 8 -40.99 30.85 24.38
CA PRO A 8 -40.05 31.28 23.36
C PRO A 8 -39.77 30.12 22.39
N ILE A 9 -40.06 30.31 21.12
CA ILE A 9 -39.64 29.41 20.03
C ILE A 9 -38.16 29.60 19.84
N LEU A 10 -37.37 28.64 20.31
CA LEU A 10 -35.93 28.55 20.07
C LEU A 10 -35.71 28.01 18.65
N SER A 11 -35.45 28.89 17.69
CA SER A 11 -35.10 28.51 16.31
C SER A 11 -33.68 27.96 16.30
N PHE A 12 -33.56 26.64 16.21
CA PHE A 12 -32.26 25.99 15.91
C PHE A 12 -31.90 26.30 14.44
N LEU A 13 -30.99 27.20 14.23
CA LEU A 13 -30.29 27.33 12.94
C LEU A 13 -29.41 26.08 12.79
N LEU A 14 -29.84 25.13 11.97
CA LEU A 14 -29.00 24.06 11.48
C LEU A 14 -28.01 24.67 10.51
N ALA A 15 -26.81 25.03 10.99
CA ALA A 15 -25.71 25.39 10.12
C ALA A 15 -25.32 24.14 9.33
N ALA A 16 -25.69 24.09 8.06
CA ALA A 16 -25.16 23.09 7.14
C ALA A 16 -23.63 23.27 7.11
N VAL A 17 -22.90 22.31 7.67
CA VAL A 17 -21.46 22.21 7.50
C VAL A 17 -21.24 21.89 6.02
N VAL A 18 -21.02 22.90 5.23
CA VAL A 18 -20.52 22.73 3.85
C VAL A 18 -19.12 22.18 4.01
N SER A 19 -18.95 20.87 3.85
CA SER A 19 -17.61 20.26 3.77
C SER A 19 -16.87 20.96 2.62
N ALA A 20 -15.72 21.56 2.93
CA ALA A 20 -14.85 22.11 1.90
C ALA A 20 -14.47 20.99 0.91
N ALA A 21 -14.32 21.34 -0.36
CA ALA A 21 -13.84 20.40 -1.36
C ALA A 21 -12.45 19.86 -0.96
N PRO A 22 -12.14 18.59 -1.24
CA PRO A 22 -10.82 18.03 -0.95
C PRO A 22 -9.71 18.85 -1.63
N PRO A 23 -8.50 18.92 -1.06
CA PRO A 23 -7.41 19.70 -1.63
C PRO A 23 -6.93 19.12 -2.96
N SER A 24 -6.56 20.02 -3.87
CA SER A 24 -6.01 19.71 -5.19
C SER A 24 -4.49 19.99 -5.23
N LEU A 25 -3.84 19.69 -6.36
CA LEU A 25 -2.47 20.13 -6.60
C LEU A 25 -2.35 21.66 -6.62
N ALA A 26 -3.39 22.38 -7.07
CA ALA A 26 -3.43 23.83 -6.99
C ALA A 26 -3.43 24.33 -5.53
N THR A 27 -4.15 23.64 -4.64
CA THR A 27 -4.14 23.92 -3.20
C THR A 27 -2.74 23.73 -2.61
N PHE A 28 -2.06 22.61 -2.95
CA PHE A 28 -0.67 22.35 -2.55
C PHE A 28 0.27 23.46 -3.06
N ALA A 29 0.19 23.81 -4.35
CA ALA A 29 1.01 24.85 -4.95
C ALA A 29 0.80 26.22 -4.27
N SER A 30 -0.44 26.58 -3.99
CA SER A 30 -0.77 27.83 -3.29
C SER A 30 -0.19 27.89 -1.87
N LYS A 31 -0.21 26.79 -1.12
CA LYS A 31 0.48 26.68 0.19
C LYS A 31 2.00 26.86 0.02
N ALA A 32 2.57 26.24 -1.01
CA ALA A 32 3.99 26.37 -1.31
C ALA A 32 4.39 27.82 -1.63
N GLU A 33 3.60 28.51 -2.46
CA GLU A 33 3.83 29.92 -2.78
C GLU A 33 3.74 30.84 -1.55
N ARG A 34 2.87 30.51 -0.60
CA ARG A 34 2.80 31.19 0.70
C ARG A 34 3.91 30.78 1.67
N ARG A 35 4.82 29.89 1.26
CA ARG A 35 5.95 29.38 2.07
C ARG A 35 5.51 28.65 3.33
N GLU A 36 4.34 28.03 3.33
CA GLU A 36 3.86 27.19 4.43
C GLU A 36 4.69 25.91 4.51
N PRO A 37 5.04 25.41 5.69
CA PRO A 37 5.68 24.09 5.80
C PRO A 37 4.78 23.01 5.22
N LEU A 38 5.35 22.16 4.34
CA LEU A 38 4.64 21.11 3.63
C LEU A 38 5.21 19.73 3.90
N SER A 39 4.35 18.74 3.87
CA SER A 39 4.71 17.32 3.98
C SER A 39 4.26 16.57 2.71
N VAL A 40 5.20 15.86 2.09
CA VAL A 40 4.95 15.08 0.88
C VAL A 40 5.33 13.63 1.13
N VAL A 41 4.42 12.71 0.81
CA VAL A 41 4.64 11.26 0.97
C VAL A 41 4.63 10.59 -0.39
N PHE A 42 5.60 9.71 -0.64
CA PHE A 42 5.62 8.79 -1.76
C PHE A 42 5.19 7.41 -1.27
N PHE A 43 4.00 6.96 -1.68
CA PHE A 43 3.36 5.76 -1.18
C PHE A 43 3.16 4.74 -2.28
N GLY A 44 3.85 3.60 -2.19
CA GLY A 44 3.82 2.61 -3.26
C GLY A 44 4.70 1.39 -3.04
N GLY A 45 5.09 0.79 -4.15
CA GLY A 45 5.93 -0.39 -4.23
C GLY A 45 7.40 -0.11 -4.56
N SER A 46 8.05 -1.08 -5.20
CA SER A 46 9.49 -1.00 -5.55
C SER A 46 9.81 0.10 -6.56
N LEU A 47 8.91 0.41 -7.49
CA LEU A 47 9.11 1.49 -8.45
C LEU A 47 9.07 2.86 -7.76
N THR A 48 8.22 3.02 -6.75
CA THR A 48 8.21 4.23 -5.91
C THR A 48 9.44 4.33 -5.04
N PHE A 49 9.94 3.23 -4.50
CA PHE A 49 11.24 3.22 -3.79
C PHE A 49 12.40 3.64 -4.70
N GLY A 50 12.39 3.20 -5.95
CA GLY A 50 13.46 3.41 -6.91
C GLY A 50 14.40 2.20 -7.01
N ALA A 51 13.82 0.99 -7.08
CA ALA A 51 14.58 -0.23 -7.29
C ALA A 51 15.39 -0.18 -8.61
N ASN A 52 16.63 -0.62 -8.59
CA ASN A 52 17.63 -0.51 -9.67
C ASN A 52 18.11 0.92 -9.99
N ALA A 53 17.60 1.96 -9.35
CA ALA A 53 18.25 3.27 -9.40
C ALA A 53 19.63 3.19 -8.73
N SER A 54 20.63 3.85 -9.29
CA SER A 54 22.00 3.88 -8.73
C SER A 54 22.02 4.51 -7.33
N ASP A 55 21.16 5.50 -7.08
CA ASP A 55 20.82 6.03 -5.77
C ASP A 55 19.30 6.30 -5.73
N PRO A 56 18.52 5.49 -5.01
CA PRO A 56 17.07 5.66 -4.92
C PRO A 56 16.61 7.04 -4.41
N ASN A 57 17.44 7.76 -3.67
CA ASN A 57 17.09 9.09 -3.16
C ASN A 57 17.44 10.23 -4.12
N ILE A 58 18.20 9.93 -5.18
CA ILE A 58 18.68 10.92 -6.16
C ILE A 58 18.15 10.60 -7.56
N THR A 59 18.41 9.38 -8.05
CA THR A 59 18.20 9.03 -9.46
C THR A 59 16.87 8.34 -9.76
N SER A 60 16.12 7.88 -8.73
CA SER A 60 14.74 7.43 -8.92
C SER A 60 13.81 8.59 -9.31
N TYR A 61 12.61 8.27 -9.83
CA TYR A 61 11.62 9.32 -10.10
C TYR A 61 11.24 10.09 -8.84
N ARG A 62 11.16 9.40 -7.69
CA ARG A 62 10.91 10.00 -6.38
C ARG A 62 12.02 10.98 -5.99
N GLY A 63 13.27 10.55 -6.06
CA GLY A 63 14.43 11.41 -5.76
C GLY A 63 14.46 12.67 -6.62
N ARG A 64 14.24 12.51 -7.93
CA ARG A 64 14.17 13.63 -8.90
C ARG A 64 12.98 14.56 -8.64
N MET A 65 11.81 14.03 -8.28
CA MET A 65 10.64 14.84 -7.89
C MET A 65 10.90 15.65 -6.61
N MET A 66 11.58 15.05 -5.63
CA MET A 66 11.98 15.77 -4.40
C MET A 66 12.88 16.95 -4.71
N GLU A 67 13.91 16.75 -5.51
CA GLU A 67 14.85 17.79 -5.91
C GLU A 67 14.16 18.88 -6.75
N TRP A 68 13.34 18.47 -7.70
CA TRP A 68 12.58 19.41 -8.53
C TRP A 68 11.61 20.27 -7.71
N LEU A 69 10.87 19.68 -6.74
CA LEU A 69 9.96 20.42 -5.86
C LEU A 69 10.72 21.43 -4.98
N ARG A 70 11.91 21.05 -4.47
CA ARG A 70 12.79 22.00 -3.76
C ARG A 70 13.23 23.17 -4.63
N GLY A 71 13.61 22.87 -5.88
CA GLY A 71 14.00 23.90 -6.84
C GLY A 71 12.83 24.80 -7.29
N LYS A 72 11.63 24.21 -7.45
CA LYS A 72 10.42 24.94 -7.82
C LYS A 72 9.92 25.87 -6.70
N TYR A 73 10.06 25.45 -5.44
CA TYR A 73 9.60 26.18 -4.26
C TYR A 73 10.75 26.43 -3.27
N PRO A 74 11.81 27.19 -3.65
CA PRO A 74 13.07 27.22 -2.90
C PRO A 74 12.96 27.86 -1.50
N HIS A 75 11.87 28.55 -1.23
CA HIS A 75 11.65 29.23 0.06
C HIS A 75 10.63 28.48 0.94
N THR A 76 10.15 27.34 0.52
CA THR A 76 9.14 26.54 1.22
C THR A 76 9.80 25.37 1.92
N PRO A 77 9.67 25.22 3.23
CA PRO A 77 10.15 24.04 3.94
C PRO A 77 9.31 22.83 3.55
N ILE A 78 9.86 21.91 2.72
CA ILE A 78 9.17 20.68 2.32
C ILE A 78 9.86 19.48 2.96
N THR A 79 9.12 18.73 3.76
CA THR A 79 9.55 17.44 4.31
C THR A 79 9.06 16.32 3.40
N PHE A 80 9.95 15.41 3.02
CA PHE A 80 9.62 14.28 2.17
C PHE A 80 9.71 12.97 2.95
N HIS A 81 8.73 12.09 2.74
CA HIS A 81 8.65 10.78 3.37
C HIS A 81 8.56 9.70 2.31
N ASP A 82 9.41 8.70 2.45
CA ASP A 82 9.38 7.49 1.65
C ASP A 82 8.54 6.44 2.39
N ALA A 83 7.36 6.12 1.87
CA ALA A 83 6.45 5.09 2.36
C ALA A 83 6.34 3.91 1.38
N ALA A 84 7.38 3.66 0.58
CA ALA A 84 7.42 2.58 -0.38
C ALA A 84 7.94 1.28 0.25
N ILE A 85 7.25 0.16 -0.02
CA ILE A 85 7.72 -1.19 0.30
C ILE A 85 7.71 -2.03 -0.98
N GLY A 86 8.88 -2.48 -1.42
CA GLY A 86 9.01 -3.29 -2.62
C GLY A 86 8.14 -4.56 -2.56
N GLY A 87 7.43 -4.86 -3.65
CA GLY A 87 6.56 -6.03 -3.74
C GLY A 87 5.23 -5.93 -2.99
N SER A 88 4.92 -4.79 -2.36
CA SER A 88 3.64 -4.63 -1.66
C SER A 88 2.59 -3.96 -2.55
N GLY A 89 1.37 -4.49 -2.54
CA GLY A 89 0.19 -3.93 -3.20
C GLY A 89 -0.66 -3.04 -2.29
N SER A 90 -1.74 -2.50 -2.87
CA SER A 90 -2.68 -1.60 -2.19
C SER A 90 -3.43 -2.26 -1.02
N GLN A 91 -3.62 -3.59 -1.03
CA GLN A 91 -4.23 -4.30 0.09
C GLN A 91 -3.43 -4.11 1.39
N LEU A 92 -2.11 -4.40 1.37
CA LEU A 92 -1.24 -4.10 2.50
C LEU A 92 -1.12 -2.58 2.70
N GLY A 93 -1.11 -1.81 1.60
CA GLY A 93 -1.12 -0.35 1.61
C GLY A 93 -2.24 0.20 2.50
N MET A 94 -3.45 -0.33 2.36
CA MET A 94 -4.61 0.10 3.14
C MET A 94 -4.42 -0.10 4.66
N PHE A 95 -3.82 -1.22 5.08
CA PHE A 95 -3.59 -1.52 6.49
C PHE A 95 -2.38 -0.78 7.10
N ARG A 96 -1.52 -0.18 6.27
CA ARG A 96 -0.38 0.61 6.75
C ARG A 96 -0.54 2.13 6.56
N LEU A 97 -1.68 2.55 6.00
CA LEU A 97 -1.94 3.94 5.61
C LEU A 97 -1.83 4.92 6.79
N GLU A 98 -2.42 4.62 7.94
CA GLU A 98 -2.37 5.48 9.13
C GLU A 98 -0.96 5.62 9.67
N ARG A 99 -0.26 4.48 9.79
CA ARG A 99 1.06 4.41 10.40
C ARG A 99 2.14 5.01 9.50
N ASP A 100 2.08 4.75 8.19
CA ASP A 100 3.20 5.04 7.29
C ASP A 100 2.98 6.31 6.47
N VAL A 101 1.74 6.80 6.41
CA VAL A 101 1.36 7.98 5.61
C VAL A 101 0.70 9.06 6.46
N LEU A 102 -0.49 8.79 7.02
CA LEU A 102 -1.30 9.83 7.67
C LEU A 102 -0.67 10.41 8.93
N ARG A 103 0.16 9.64 9.65
CA ARG A 103 0.93 10.17 10.80
C ARG A 103 1.84 11.35 10.43
N HIS A 104 2.25 11.45 9.18
CA HIS A 104 3.09 12.53 8.67
C HIS A 104 2.29 13.78 8.28
N LYS A 105 0.96 13.73 8.41
CA LYS A 105 0.03 14.82 8.05
C LYS A 105 0.35 15.39 6.66
N PRO A 106 0.34 14.55 5.61
CA PRO A 106 0.78 14.96 4.30
C PRO A 106 -0.13 16.01 3.67
N ASP A 107 0.46 16.97 2.99
CA ASP A 107 -0.26 17.89 2.09
C ASP A 107 -0.44 17.28 0.70
N LEU A 108 0.45 16.34 0.33
CA LEU A 108 0.42 15.64 -0.96
C LEU A 108 0.91 14.21 -0.82
N VAL A 109 0.22 13.28 -1.47
CA VAL A 109 0.65 11.89 -1.64
C VAL A 109 0.77 11.55 -3.13
N PHE A 110 1.95 11.10 -3.55
CA PHE A 110 2.13 10.37 -4.80
C PHE A 110 1.81 8.90 -4.54
N LEU A 111 0.80 8.35 -5.24
CA LEU A 111 0.23 7.04 -4.98
C LEU A 111 0.48 6.07 -6.15
N ASP A 112 1.24 5.00 -5.91
CA ASP A 112 1.55 3.99 -6.93
C ASP A 112 1.49 2.57 -6.36
N PHE A 113 0.53 1.77 -6.84
CA PHE A 113 0.45 0.33 -6.61
C PHE A 113 0.13 -0.46 -7.89
N THR A 114 0.08 0.21 -9.04
CA THR A 114 -0.48 -0.34 -10.29
C THR A 114 0.13 -1.68 -10.66
N VAL A 115 1.46 -1.79 -10.65
CA VAL A 115 2.15 -3.02 -11.05
C VAL A 115 2.13 -4.11 -9.97
N ASN A 116 2.07 -3.72 -8.70
CA ASN A 116 2.05 -4.65 -7.57
C ASN A 116 0.65 -5.22 -7.30
N ASP A 117 -0.40 -4.53 -7.74
CA ASP A 117 -1.78 -5.02 -7.67
C ASP A 117 -2.13 -5.98 -8.83
N GLY A 118 -1.13 -6.36 -9.62
CA GLY A 118 -1.31 -7.25 -10.78
C GLY A 118 -1.74 -6.48 -12.03
N SER A 119 -0.78 -5.93 -12.78
CA SER A 119 -1.05 -5.07 -13.95
C SER A 119 -1.91 -5.73 -15.02
N ASP A 120 -1.77 -7.05 -15.19
CA ASP A 120 -2.48 -7.85 -16.20
C ASP A 120 -3.72 -8.56 -15.63
N GLU A 121 -4.03 -8.37 -14.34
CA GLU A 121 -5.12 -9.04 -13.64
C GLU A 121 -6.17 -8.05 -13.16
N MET A 122 -7.42 -8.51 -13.09
CA MET A 122 -8.55 -7.77 -12.57
C MET A 122 -9.00 -8.38 -11.24
N ASP A 123 -8.28 -8.03 -10.16
CA ASP A 123 -8.70 -8.39 -8.79
C ASP A 123 -9.50 -7.24 -8.17
N GLU A 124 -10.80 -7.48 -7.96
CA GLU A 124 -11.72 -6.49 -7.40
C GLU A 124 -11.30 -6.04 -5.99
N GLN A 125 -10.69 -6.93 -5.20
CA GLN A 125 -10.27 -6.59 -3.84
C GLN A 125 -9.12 -5.58 -3.83
N SER A 126 -8.14 -5.71 -4.73
CA SER A 126 -7.06 -4.72 -4.84
C SER A 126 -7.54 -3.41 -5.46
N LEU A 127 -8.53 -3.44 -6.37
CA LEU A 127 -9.18 -2.22 -6.86
C LEU A 127 -9.96 -1.52 -5.74
N ALA A 128 -10.69 -2.26 -4.92
CA ALA A 128 -11.39 -1.73 -3.73
C ALA A 128 -10.42 -1.13 -2.71
N SER A 129 -9.27 -1.76 -2.46
CA SER A 129 -8.26 -1.23 -1.54
C SER A 129 -7.60 0.04 -2.08
N TYR A 130 -7.30 0.10 -3.39
CA TYR A 130 -6.75 1.29 -4.02
C TYR A 130 -7.72 2.47 -3.95
N GLU A 131 -9.01 2.24 -4.24
CA GLU A 131 -10.06 3.25 -4.08
C GLU A 131 -10.21 3.70 -2.62
N ALA A 132 -10.18 2.76 -1.67
CA ALA A 132 -10.29 3.08 -0.24
C ALA A 132 -9.13 3.94 0.25
N ILE A 133 -7.89 3.73 -0.27
CA ILE A 133 -6.74 4.60 -0.02
C ILE A 133 -7.03 6.02 -0.52
N ILE A 134 -7.45 6.17 -1.77
CA ILE A 134 -7.81 7.48 -2.34
C ILE A 134 -8.85 8.19 -1.48
N ARG A 135 -9.98 7.52 -1.18
CA ARG A 135 -11.06 8.09 -0.37
C ARG A 135 -10.59 8.51 1.01
N THR A 136 -9.75 7.68 1.64
CA THR A 136 -9.23 7.98 2.99
C THR A 136 -8.30 9.19 2.96
N LEU A 137 -7.42 9.30 1.97
CA LEU A 137 -6.54 10.45 1.82
C LEU A 137 -7.33 11.73 1.60
N LEU A 138 -8.28 11.73 0.68
CA LEU A 138 -9.12 12.90 0.40
C LEU A 138 -9.98 13.32 1.61
N ARG A 139 -10.50 12.36 2.40
CA ARG A 139 -11.24 12.64 3.65
C ARG A 139 -10.37 13.19 4.78
N ASN A 140 -9.06 13.02 4.68
CA ASN A 140 -8.06 13.57 5.61
C ASN A 140 -7.38 14.83 5.06
N ASP A 141 -8.03 15.53 4.12
CA ASP A 141 -7.54 16.79 3.53
C ASP A 141 -6.17 16.67 2.86
N VAL A 142 -5.90 15.53 2.21
CA VAL A 142 -4.64 15.25 1.51
C VAL A 142 -4.86 15.34 0.00
N ALA A 143 -4.06 16.15 -0.70
CA ALA A 143 -4.00 16.11 -2.16
C ALA A 143 -3.39 14.77 -2.62
N VAL A 144 -4.00 14.15 -3.64
CA VAL A 144 -3.57 12.85 -4.15
C VAL A 144 -3.21 12.96 -5.63
N MET A 145 -2.03 12.46 -5.97
CA MET A 145 -1.60 12.30 -7.36
C MET A 145 -1.32 10.82 -7.64
N PRO A 146 -2.26 10.09 -8.27
CA PRO A 146 -2.00 8.74 -8.75
C PRO A 146 -0.87 8.72 -9.77
N VAL A 147 0.01 7.72 -9.67
CA VAL A 147 1.10 7.48 -10.61
C VAL A 147 0.95 6.07 -11.16
N VAL A 148 0.62 5.97 -12.46
CA VAL A 148 0.33 4.70 -13.13
C VAL A 148 1.59 4.20 -13.80
N MET A 149 2.30 3.32 -13.10
CA MET A 149 3.59 2.76 -13.50
C MET A 149 3.44 1.55 -14.41
N LEU A 150 4.56 1.09 -15.00
CA LEU A 150 4.58 -0.04 -15.92
C LEU A 150 5.84 -0.91 -15.73
N PHE A 151 5.77 -2.12 -16.27
CA PHE A 151 6.90 -3.00 -16.49
C PHE A 151 7.41 -2.91 -17.94
N LYS A 152 8.62 -3.41 -18.21
CA LYS A 152 9.24 -3.44 -19.54
C LYS A 152 8.32 -4.01 -20.61
N TRP A 153 7.69 -5.17 -20.34
CA TRP A 153 6.83 -5.85 -21.33
C TRP A 153 5.56 -5.07 -21.70
N HIS A 154 5.12 -4.10 -20.87
CA HIS A 154 4.07 -3.16 -21.26
C HIS A 154 4.57 -2.10 -22.23
N ALA A 155 5.82 -1.63 -22.06
CA ALA A 155 6.47 -0.73 -23.00
C ALA A 155 6.74 -1.39 -24.35
N GLU A 156 7.02 -2.71 -24.37
CA GLU A 156 7.22 -3.52 -25.57
C GLU A 156 5.94 -3.80 -26.34
N LYS A 157 4.76 -3.56 -25.73
CA LYS A 157 3.43 -3.68 -26.33
C LYS A 157 2.69 -2.34 -26.35
N PRO A 158 3.22 -1.33 -27.08
CA PRO A 158 2.76 0.06 -26.93
C PRO A 158 1.33 0.31 -27.44
N GLU A 159 0.72 -0.66 -28.12
CA GLU A 159 -0.68 -0.59 -28.61
C GLU A 159 -1.70 -1.10 -27.57
N THR A 160 -1.23 -1.60 -26.42
CA THR A 160 -2.10 -2.26 -25.44
C THR A 160 -2.05 -1.51 -24.12
N THR A 161 -3.19 -1.05 -23.64
CA THR A 161 -3.32 -0.56 -22.25
C THR A 161 -3.59 -1.74 -21.32
N PRO A 162 -2.73 -2.01 -20.34
CA PRO A 162 -2.97 -3.09 -19.39
C PRO A 162 -4.27 -2.86 -18.60
N PRO A 163 -5.06 -3.91 -18.28
CA PRO A 163 -6.38 -3.75 -17.65
C PRO A 163 -6.33 -2.96 -16.34
N ARG A 164 -5.38 -3.25 -15.47
CA ARG A 164 -5.22 -2.55 -14.18
C ARG A 164 -4.93 -1.05 -14.34
N HIS A 165 -4.13 -0.68 -15.35
CA HIS A 165 -3.82 0.72 -15.66
C HIS A 165 -5.11 1.46 -16.04
N ALA A 166 -5.93 0.86 -16.90
CA ALA A 166 -7.21 1.45 -17.29
C ALA A 166 -8.13 1.69 -16.08
N GLU A 167 -8.20 0.74 -15.14
CA GLU A 167 -9.03 0.88 -13.94
C GLU A 167 -8.49 1.91 -12.96
N HIS A 168 -7.18 2.00 -12.74
CA HIS A 168 -6.60 3.05 -11.91
C HIS A 168 -6.82 4.44 -12.51
N LEU A 169 -6.73 4.59 -13.83
CA LEU A 169 -7.07 5.85 -14.52
C LEU A 169 -8.57 6.17 -14.45
N ARG A 170 -9.44 5.14 -14.54
CA ARG A 170 -10.89 5.30 -14.35
C ARG A 170 -11.21 5.79 -12.95
N LEU A 171 -10.58 5.22 -11.92
CA LEU A 171 -10.68 5.70 -10.54
C LEU A 171 -10.22 7.14 -10.42
N ALA A 172 -9.03 7.47 -10.94
CA ALA A 172 -8.53 8.84 -10.91
C ALA A 172 -9.53 9.83 -11.54
N THR A 173 -10.11 9.46 -12.68
CA THR A 173 -11.14 10.27 -13.35
C THR A 173 -12.41 10.42 -12.49
N ALA A 174 -12.89 9.35 -11.88
CA ALA A 174 -14.08 9.37 -11.03
C ALA A 174 -13.93 10.28 -9.80
N TYR A 175 -12.70 10.46 -9.32
CA TYR A 175 -12.36 11.31 -8.18
C TYR A 175 -11.81 12.68 -8.60
N GLY A 176 -11.73 12.99 -9.89
CA GLY A 176 -11.19 14.26 -10.40
C GLY A 176 -9.70 14.42 -10.06
N LEU A 177 -8.92 13.35 -10.06
CA LEU A 177 -7.51 13.36 -9.66
C LEU A 177 -6.59 13.47 -10.89
N PRO A 178 -5.51 14.28 -10.80
CA PRO A 178 -4.51 14.42 -11.87
C PRO A 178 -3.56 13.21 -11.90
N ALA A 179 -3.95 12.10 -12.51
CA ALA A 179 -3.10 10.92 -12.62
C ALA A 179 -1.95 11.12 -13.62
N ALA A 180 -0.73 10.73 -13.22
CA ALA A 180 0.41 10.60 -14.12
C ALA A 180 0.39 9.22 -14.78
N ASP A 181 -0.01 9.16 -16.04
CA ASP A 181 0.03 7.94 -16.84
C ASP A 181 1.44 7.75 -17.43
N VAL A 182 2.34 7.23 -16.59
CA VAL A 182 3.73 6.92 -16.99
C VAL A 182 3.74 5.83 -18.06
N CYS A 183 2.80 4.90 -18.00
CA CYS A 183 2.69 3.83 -18.98
C CYS A 183 2.44 4.39 -20.39
N ALA A 184 1.43 5.23 -20.55
CA ALA A 184 1.11 5.83 -21.84
C ALA A 184 2.25 6.71 -22.38
N GLU A 185 2.92 7.49 -21.52
CA GLU A 185 4.04 8.34 -21.96
C GLU A 185 5.25 7.51 -22.42
N ILE A 186 5.59 6.43 -21.74
CA ILE A 186 6.67 5.52 -22.18
C ILE A 186 6.26 4.79 -23.46
N GLN A 187 5.03 4.30 -23.56
CA GLN A 187 4.52 3.65 -24.78
C GLN A 187 4.55 4.61 -25.97
N LYS A 188 4.19 5.87 -25.78
CA LYS A 188 4.28 6.90 -26.82
C LYS A 188 5.73 7.12 -27.28
N LYS A 189 6.69 7.20 -26.34
CA LYS A 189 8.12 7.29 -26.64
C LYS A 189 8.62 6.03 -27.37
N ALA A 190 8.14 4.84 -26.97
CA ALA A 190 8.49 3.58 -27.64
C ALA A 190 8.00 3.54 -29.12
N LYS A 191 6.78 4.01 -29.39
CA LYS A 191 6.28 4.21 -30.77
C LYS A 191 7.13 5.19 -31.57
N ALA A 192 7.72 6.18 -30.91
CA ALA A 192 8.63 7.14 -31.53
C ALA A 192 10.08 6.66 -31.67
N GLY A 193 10.37 5.40 -31.31
CA GLY A 193 11.69 4.77 -31.50
C GLY A 193 12.52 4.58 -30.24
N LEU A 194 12.04 4.99 -29.05
CA LEU A 194 12.70 4.65 -27.78
C LEU A 194 12.67 3.11 -27.60
N LYS A 195 13.81 2.53 -27.29
CA LYS A 195 13.91 1.08 -27.04
C LYS A 195 13.69 0.78 -25.56
N PRO A 196 12.65 0.04 -25.17
CA PRO A 196 12.42 -0.30 -23.76
C PRO A 196 13.62 -1.00 -23.10
N ALA A 197 14.42 -1.76 -23.87
CA ALA A 197 15.61 -2.41 -23.35
C ALA A 197 16.67 -1.44 -22.80
N ASP A 198 16.76 -0.23 -23.35
CA ASP A 198 17.71 0.78 -22.87
C ASP A 198 17.30 1.31 -21.48
N LEU A 199 16.00 1.39 -21.23
CA LEU A 199 15.46 1.85 -19.94
C LEU A 199 15.55 0.76 -18.85
N TRP A 200 15.36 -0.51 -19.23
CA TRP A 200 15.44 -1.69 -18.34
C TRP A 200 16.72 -2.47 -18.59
N ASN A 201 17.86 -1.81 -18.34
CA ASN A 201 19.20 -2.32 -18.66
C ASN A 201 19.89 -3.07 -17.48
N MET A 202 19.21 -3.21 -16.33
CA MET A 202 19.77 -3.82 -15.11
C MET A 202 19.45 -5.32 -14.98
N GLY A 203 18.93 -5.97 -16.03
CA GLY A 203 18.74 -7.43 -16.08
C GLY A 203 17.39 -7.93 -15.56
N ASP A 204 16.54 -7.06 -15.03
CA ASP A 204 15.15 -7.40 -14.70
C ASP A 204 14.17 -6.52 -15.50
N GLY A 205 13.01 -7.09 -15.85
CA GLY A 205 11.99 -6.36 -16.64
C GLY A 205 11.04 -5.54 -15.77
N ALA A 206 11.16 -5.60 -14.44
CA ALA A 206 10.28 -4.87 -13.53
C ALA A 206 10.82 -3.47 -13.21
N HIS A 207 12.13 -3.34 -12.97
CA HIS A 207 12.73 -2.13 -12.46
C HIS A 207 13.66 -1.50 -13.50
N PRO A 208 13.41 -0.25 -13.91
CA PRO A 208 14.28 0.45 -14.83
C PRO A 208 15.55 0.93 -14.15
N GLY A 209 16.59 1.23 -14.95
CA GLY A 209 17.76 1.97 -14.50
C GLY A 209 17.51 3.48 -14.42
N ASP A 210 18.55 4.24 -14.17
CA ASP A 210 18.49 5.70 -13.97
C ASP A 210 17.84 6.47 -15.14
N GLU A 211 18.11 6.02 -16.38
CA GLU A 211 17.51 6.61 -17.58
C GLU A 211 16.00 6.38 -17.62
N GLY A 212 15.54 5.17 -17.32
CA GLY A 212 14.10 4.88 -17.22
C GLY A 212 13.42 5.69 -16.14
N TYR A 213 14.05 5.83 -14.98
CA TYR A 213 13.53 6.70 -13.93
C TYR A 213 13.54 8.19 -14.28
N GLN A 214 14.45 8.64 -15.14
CA GLN A 214 14.41 10.00 -15.68
C GLN A 214 13.13 10.21 -16.49
N HIS A 215 12.77 9.27 -17.36
CA HIS A 215 11.53 9.35 -18.13
C HIS A 215 10.27 9.26 -17.25
N PHE A 216 10.30 8.43 -16.20
CA PHE A 216 9.20 8.37 -15.24
C PHE A 216 9.03 9.72 -14.52
N PHE A 217 10.13 10.31 -14.06
CA PHE A 217 10.13 11.63 -13.46
C PHE A 217 9.53 12.70 -14.40
N GLU A 218 9.95 12.73 -15.66
CA GLU A 218 9.43 13.70 -16.64
C GLU A 218 7.91 13.59 -16.77
N ALA A 219 7.37 12.39 -16.92
CA ALA A 219 5.94 12.15 -17.02
C ALA A 219 5.17 12.62 -15.76
N VAL A 220 5.71 12.33 -14.57
CA VAL A 220 5.11 12.73 -13.29
C VAL A 220 5.18 14.25 -13.11
N ARG A 221 6.33 14.87 -13.40
CA ARG A 221 6.53 16.33 -13.33
C ARG A 221 5.58 17.07 -14.26
N ASP A 222 5.54 16.68 -15.52
CA ASP A 222 4.72 17.36 -16.54
C ASP A 222 3.22 17.24 -16.20
N ARG A 223 2.80 16.10 -15.67
CA ARG A 223 1.42 15.94 -15.22
C ARG A 223 1.13 16.76 -13.96
N PHE A 224 2.09 16.84 -13.02
CA PHE A 224 1.97 17.68 -11.83
C PHE A 224 1.78 19.15 -12.24
N GLU A 225 2.62 19.68 -13.13
CA GLU A 225 2.52 21.08 -13.61
C GLU A 225 1.18 21.37 -14.25
N LYS A 226 0.67 20.46 -15.08
CA LYS A 226 -0.68 20.59 -15.66
C LYS A 226 -1.76 20.56 -14.57
N GLY A 227 -1.65 19.63 -13.62
CA GLY A 227 -2.62 19.48 -12.54
C GLY A 227 -2.68 20.67 -11.57
N VAL A 228 -1.58 21.40 -11.39
CA VAL A 228 -1.58 22.68 -10.64
C VAL A 228 -2.44 23.75 -11.33
N LEU A 229 -2.56 23.70 -12.66
CA LEU A 229 -3.34 24.65 -13.44
C LEU A 229 -4.82 24.25 -13.56
N GLU A 230 -5.19 23.04 -13.19
CA GLU A 230 -6.57 22.56 -13.21
C GLU A 230 -7.37 23.22 -12.08
N LYS A 231 -8.54 23.75 -12.43
CA LYS A 231 -9.36 24.54 -11.50
C LYS A 231 -10.39 23.70 -10.75
N ASP A 232 -10.75 22.55 -11.32
CA ASP A 232 -11.77 21.69 -10.74
C ASP A 232 -11.18 20.95 -9.54
N PRO A 233 -11.75 21.08 -8.34
CA PRO A 233 -11.27 20.36 -7.18
C PRO A 233 -11.58 18.86 -7.29
N PRO A 234 -10.80 17.99 -6.63
CA PRO A 234 -11.17 16.60 -6.47
C PRO A 234 -12.53 16.44 -5.80
N VAL A 235 -13.20 15.34 -6.09
CA VAL A 235 -14.49 14.99 -5.50
C VAL A 235 -14.41 13.66 -4.76
N ILE A 236 -15.25 13.49 -3.75
CA ILE A 236 -15.48 12.18 -3.14
C ILE A 236 -16.87 11.72 -3.54
N PRO A 237 -17.01 10.81 -4.52
CA PRO A 237 -18.32 10.30 -4.94
C PRO A 237 -19.11 9.75 -3.75
N SER A 238 -20.44 9.90 -3.75
CA SER A 238 -21.30 9.38 -2.69
C SER A 238 -21.25 7.85 -2.62
N ALA A 239 -21.20 7.18 -3.77
CA ALA A 239 -20.97 5.75 -3.88
C ALA A 239 -19.52 5.46 -4.31
N THR A 240 -18.99 4.32 -3.91
CA THR A 240 -17.72 3.80 -4.40
C THR A 240 -17.87 3.22 -5.80
N VAL A 241 -16.78 3.19 -6.58
CA VAL A 241 -16.72 2.54 -7.89
C VAL A 241 -16.61 1.02 -7.75
N PHE A 242 -15.89 0.57 -6.72
CA PHE A 242 -15.72 -0.83 -6.32
C PHE A 242 -16.37 -1.09 -4.96
N PRO A 243 -16.54 -2.35 -4.53
CA PRO A 243 -17.13 -2.66 -3.23
C PRO A 243 -16.42 -1.94 -2.08
N ASP A 244 -17.18 -1.31 -1.19
CA ASP A 244 -16.63 -0.65 0.00
C ASP A 244 -16.31 -1.70 1.07
N LEU A 245 -15.09 -2.24 1.02
CA LEU A 245 -14.61 -3.33 1.87
C LEU A 245 -13.82 -2.86 3.10
N TYR A 246 -13.50 -1.56 3.18
CA TYR A 246 -12.56 -1.02 4.17
C TYR A 246 -13.09 0.12 5.05
N PRO A 247 -14.41 0.30 5.26
CA PRO A 247 -14.92 1.37 6.14
C PRO A 247 -14.40 1.23 7.57
N LYS A 248 -14.42 0.00 8.08
CA LYS A 248 -13.80 -0.37 9.36
C LYS A 248 -12.57 -1.22 9.04
N ARG A 249 -11.41 -0.77 9.45
CA ARG A 249 -10.17 -1.52 9.28
C ARG A 249 -9.31 -1.40 10.52
N SER A 250 -8.56 -2.44 10.79
CA SER A 250 -7.61 -2.48 11.90
C SER A 250 -6.33 -3.19 11.50
N ARG A 251 -5.22 -2.74 12.08
CA ARG A 251 -3.93 -3.44 12.09
C ARG A 251 -3.47 -3.48 13.53
N ILE A 252 -3.58 -4.64 14.15
CA ILE A 252 -3.30 -4.82 15.57
C ILE A 252 -2.02 -5.63 15.71
N PRO A 253 -0.95 -5.05 16.33
CA PRO A 253 0.27 -5.77 16.61
C PRO A 253 0.02 -7.00 17.51
N VAL A 254 0.57 -8.16 17.12
CA VAL A 254 0.47 -9.39 17.94
C VAL A 254 1.14 -9.22 19.31
N ALA A 255 2.11 -8.32 19.41
CA ALA A 255 2.74 -7.93 20.67
C ALA A 255 1.76 -7.55 21.79
N ALA A 256 0.58 -7.02 21.43
CA ALA A 256 -0.45 -6.67 22.40
C ALA A 256 -1.12 -7.89 23.05
N HIS A 257 -1.02 -9.07 22.42
CA HIS A 257 -1.67 -10.31 22.82
C HIS A 257 -0.75 -11.51 22.57
N LEU A 258 0.46 -11.48 23.15
CA LEU A 258 1.50 -12.49 22.92
C LEU A 258 1.07 -13.86 23.43
N PRO A 259 0.99 -14.90 22.57
CA PRO A 259 0.61 -16.25 22.98
C PRO A 259 1.69 -16.92 23.86
N HIS A 260 1.27 -17.92 24.62
CA HIS A 260 2.22 -18.72 25.40
C HIS A 260 3.27 -19.39 24.49
N GLY A 261 4.54 -19.31 24.89
CA GLY A 261 5.67 -19.84 24.12
C GLY A 261 6.11 -18.99 22.93
N TRP A 262 5.46 -17.82 22.69
CA TRP A 262 5.92 -16.84 21.73
C TRP A 262 6.80 -15.80 22.41
N THR A 263 7.75 -15.23 21.67
CA THR A 263 8.65 -14.18 22.15
C THR A 263 8.69 -13.01 21.19
N MET A 264 8.91 -11.81 21.70
CA MET A 264 9.15 -10.63 20.85
C MET A 264 10.59 -10.64 20.35
N ARG A 265 10.77 -10.43 19.05
CA ARG A 265 12.08 -10.32 18.41
C ARG A 265 12.15 -9.13 17.49
N LYS A 266 13.36 -8.63 17.27
CA LYS A 266 13.63 -7.65 16.23
C LYS A 266 13.37 -8.24 14.84
N THR A 267 12.94 -7.40 13.92
CA THR A 267 12.85 -7.75 12.49
C THR A 267 14.21 -8.23 11.97
N TRP A 268 14.18 -9.19 11.07
CA TRP A 268 15.41 -9.61 10.40
C TRP A 268 15.95 -8.51 9.49
N ARG A 269 17.25 -8.53 9.33
CA ARG A 269 17.94 -7.81 8.26
C ARG A 269 18.51 -8.83 7.30
N THR A 270 18.31 -8.64 6.01
CA THR A 270 18.80 -9.54 4.99
C THR A 270 19.86 -8.88 4.12
N ALA A 271 20.55 -9.70 3.31
CA ALA A 271 21.42 -9.19 2.25
C ALA A 271 20.64 -8.76 1.00
N LEU A 272 19.35 -9.02 0.92
CA LEU A 272 18.50 -8.58 -0.18
C LEU A 272 18.16 -7.11 0.01
N TRP A 273 18.36 -6.30 -0.99
CA TRP A 273 18.13 -4.86 -0.93
C TRP A 273 16.66 -4.48 -0.64
N PHE A 274 15.69 -5.35 -0.91
CA PHE A 274 14.30 -5.18 -0.50
C PHE A 274 14.06 -5.25 1.02
N ASP A 275 14.88 -6.00 1.75
CA ASP A 275 14.68 -6.24 3.16
C ASP A 275 14.83 -4.96 4.00
N GLY A 276 15.85 -4.18 3.71
CA GLY A 276 16.07 -2.92 4.40
C GLY A 276 14.86 -1.97 4.33
N MET A 277 14.02 -2.12 3.30
CA MET A 277 12.78 -1.36 3.15
C MET A 277 11.64 -1.96 3.95
N ALA A 278 11.45 -3.27 3.88
CA ALA A 278 10.39 -3.96 4.61
C ALA A 278 10.57 -3.81 6.12
N SER A 279 11.79 -4.01 6.61
CA SER A 279 12.12 -3.92 8.05
C SER A 279 11.87 -2.53 8.65
N ARG A 280 12.00 -1.47 7.87
CA ARG A 280 11.70 -0.10 8.35
C ARG A 280 10.23 0.10 8.74
N TRP A 281 9.34 -0.66 8.12
CA TRP A 281 7.90 -0.47 8.22
C TRP A 281 7.23 -1.47 9.17
N MET A 282 8.00 -2.37 9.73
CA MET A 282 7.59 -3.28 10.80
C MET A 282 8.10 -2.80 12.16
N GLY A 283 7.32 -3.05 13.20
CA GLY A 283 7.78 -3.03 14.58
C GLY A 283 8.53 -4.32 14.92
N ASP A 284 8.67 -4.60 16.21
CA ASP A 284 9.12 -5.91 16.66
C ASP A 284 8.06 -6.97 16.31
N VAL A 285 8.51 -8.18 15.98
CA VAL A 285 7.64 -9.27 15.54
C VAL A 285 7.46 -10.30 16.66
N ALA A 286 6.24 -10.78 16.81
CA ALA A 286 5.95 -11.95 17.63
C ALA A 286 6.45 -13.19 16.90
N THR A 287 7.21 -14.03 17.59
CA THR A 287 7.92 -15.17 17.03
C THR A 287 7.57 -16.45 17.78
N ALA A 288 7.00 -17.41 17.06
CA ALA A 288 6.92 -18.80 17.45
C ALA A 288 8.16 -19.54 16.95
N SER A 289 8.68 -20.52 17.70
CA SER A 289 9.87 -21.28 17.30
C SER A 289 9.69 -22.78 17.44
N ALA A 290 10.37 -23.53 16.57
CA ALA A 290 10.39 -24.99 16.64
C ALA A 290 11.06 -25.48 17.93
N LYS A 291 12.07 -24.78 18.44
CA LYS A 291 12.78 -25.12 19.70
C LYS A 291 11.85 -25.12 20.89
N GLU A 292 10.98 -24.12 21.00
CA GLU A 292 10.01 -23.97 22.08
C GLU A 292 8.71 -24.73 21.80
N LYS A 293 8.55 -25.33 20.61
CA LYS A 293 7.30 -25.94 20.16
C LYS A 293 6.11 -25.02 20.44
N SER A 294 6.30 -23.72 20.12
CA SER A 294 5.30 -22.69 20.42
C SER A 294 3.93 -23.07 19.89
N GLY A 295 2.89 -22.82 20.71
CA GLY A 295 1.51 -23.15 20.39
C GLY A 295 0.88 -22.22 19.35
N ALA A 296 -0.42 -22.40 19.14
CA ALA A 296 -1.18 -21.57 18.21
C ALA A 296 -1.34 -20.13 18.71
N LEU A 297 -1.42 -19.21 17.76
CA LEU A 297 -1.93 -17.85 17.98
C LEU A 297 -3.45 -17.88 17.84
N GLU A 298 -4.16 -17.40 18.86
CA GLU A 298 -5.60 -17.12 18.78
C GLU A 298 -5.84 -15.62 18.87
N PHE A 299 -6.68 -15.11 17.98
CA PHE A 299 -6.90 -13.67 17.85
C PHE A 299 -8.34 -13.36 17.46
N ALA A 300 -9.03 -12.56 18.29
CA ALA A 300 -10.36 -12.07 17.98
C ALA A 300 -10.27 -10.84 17.06
N PHE A 301 -11.07 -10.79 16.00
CA PHE A 301 -11.16 -9.65 15.10
C PHE A 301 -12.61 -9.33 14.75
N ASP A 302 -12.83 -8.14 14.22
CA ASP A 302 -14.13 -7.69 13.70
C ASP A 302 -13.96 -7.35 12.20
N GLY A 303 -14.93 -7.79 11.39
CA GLY A 303 -14.94 -7.52 9.96
C GLY A 303 -15.21 -8.74 9.08
N SER A 304 -15.24 -8.53 7.77
CA SER A 304 -15.51 -9.56 6.76
C SER A 304 -14.28 -10.11 6.09
N MET A 305 -13.09 -9.56 6.42
CA MET A 305 -11.81 -10.04 5.90
C MET A 305 -10.72 -9.99 6.96
N VAL A 306 -9.73 -10.88 6.83
CA VAL A 306 -8.58 -10.96 7.71
C VAL A 306 -7.33 -11.46 6.97
N GLY A 307 -6.19 -10.95 7.37
CA GLY A 307 -4.86 -11.38 6.96
C GLY A 307 -3.82 -11.06 8.02
N PHE A 308 -2.57 -11.43 7.80
CA PHE A 308 -1.50 -11.05 8.71
C PHE A 308 -0.26 -10.52 7.97
N PHE A 309 0.45 -9.66 8.65
CA PHE A 309 1.69 -9.06 8.19
C PHE A 309 2.84 -9.49 9.09
N GLY A 310 3.98 -9.84 8.48
CA GLY A 310 5.14 -10.32 9.20
C GLY A 310 6.35 -10.54 8.30
N GLU A 311 7.18 -11.49 8.69
CA GLU A 311 8.39 -11.88 7.96
C GLU A 311 8.40 -13.37 7.67
N ARG A 312 9.08 -13.76 6.60
CA ARG A 312 9.28 -15.16 6.19
C ARG A 312 10.67 -15.38 5.57
N ASN A 313 11.13 -16.61 5.63
CA ASN A 313 12.31 -17.08 4.93
C ASN A 313 12.15 -18.54 4.47
N GLY A 314 13.21 -19.17 3.97
CA GLY A 314 13.18 -20.56 3.53
C GLY A 314 12.90 -21.59 4.63
N LEU A 315 13.05 -21.22 5.91
CA LEU A 315 12.78 -22.09 7.07
C LEU A 315 11.42 -21.81 7.72
N THR A 316 10.64 -20.85 7.22
CA THR A 316 9.31 -20.54 7.79
C THR A 316 8.42 -21.78 7.73
N PRO A 317 7.88 -22.24 8.88
CA PRO A 317 7.10 -23.47 8.92
C PRO A 317 5.77 -23.30 8.19
N PRO A 318 5.17 -24.37 7.68
CA PRO A 318 3.79 -24.33 7.26
C PRO A 318 2.88 -24.12 8.46
N VAL A 319 1.69 -23.57 8.21
CA VAL A 319 0.69 -23.36 9.26
C VAL A 319 -0.65 -23.96 8.86
N ARG A 320 -1.46 -24.30 9.87
CA ARG A 320 -2.90 -24.53 9.72
C ARG A 320 -3.64 -23.31 10.23
N ILE A 321 -4.74 -22.98 9.58
CA ILE A 321 -5.53 -21.78 9.89
C ILE A 321 -6.98 -22.16 10.05
N TRP A 322 -7.62 -21.59 11.07
CA TRP A 322 -9.07 -21.71 11.33
C TRP A 322 -9.69 -20.34 11.54
N ILE A 323 -10.93 -20.21 11.11
CA ILE A 323 -11.79 -19.09 11.47
C ILE A 323 -13.06 -19.70 12.10
N ASP A 324 -13.39 -19.26 13.32
CA ASP A 324 -14.52 -19.74 14.11
C ASP A 324 -14.55 -21.26 14.26
N GLY A 325 -13.36 -21.87 14.42
CA GLY A 325 -13.19 -23.29 14.55
C GLY A 325 -13.28 -24.08 13.22
N GLN A 326 -13.57 -23.43 12.10
CA GLN A 326 -13.59 -24.06 10.79
C GLN A 326 -12.25 -23.90 10.07
N PRO A 327 -11.68 -24.97 9.47
CA PRO A 327 -10.42 -24.89 8.76
C PRO A 327 -10.54 -24.00 7.51
N VAL A 328 -9.54 -23.15 7.31
CA VAL A 328 -9.41 -22.33 6.10
C VAL A 328 -8.35 -22.95 5.20
N LEU A 329 -8.76 -23.36 4.01
CA LEU A 329 -7.85 -23.95 3.03
C LEU A 329 -7.09 -22.85 2.28
N PRO A 330 -5.79 -23.07 1.95
CA PRO A 330 -5.07 -22.15 1.08
C PRO A 330 -5.73 -22.11 -0.32
N PRO A 331 -5.73 -20.94 -1.00
CA PRO A 331 -6.39 -20.79 -2.32
C PRO A 331 -5.91 -21.79 -3.38
N GLN A 332 -4.69 -22.29 -3.24
CA GLN A 332 -4.08 -23.26 -4.18
C GLN A 332 -4.06 -24.69 -3.61
N SER A 333 -4.88 -24.96 -2.58
CA SER A 333 -4.96 -26.30 -1.99
C SER A 333 -5.36 -27.34 -3.05
N LYS A 334 -4.56 -28.39 -3.14
CA LYS A 334 -4.91 -29.60 -3.91
C LYS A 334 -5.41 -30.65 -2.93
N ASP A 335 -6.43 -31.37 -3.30
CA ASP A 335 -6.99 -32.50 -2.53
C ASP A 335 -7.38 -32.16 -1.08
N GLY A 336 -7.69 -30.86 -0.80
CA GLY A 336 -8.10 -30.44 0.54
C GLY A 336 -6.96 -30.33 1.55
N ASP A 337 -5.69 -30.26 1.11
CA ASP A 337 -4.55 -30.02 2.02
C ASP A 337 -4.72 -28.71 2.79
N PRO A 338 -4.85 -28.72 4.13
CA PRO A 338 -5.04 -27.50 4.93
C PRO A 338 -3.77 -26.74 5.22
N LEU A 339 -2.62 -27.16 4.67
CA LEU A 339 -1.32 -26.58 5.00
C LEU A 339 -1.05 -25.33 4.15
N TRP A 340 -0.94 -24.20 4.81
CA TRP A 340 -0.46 -22.95 4.24
C TRP A 340 1.07 -22.94 4.25
N ARG A 341 1.69 -23.02 3.08
CA ARG A 341 3.15 -22.98 2.90
C ARG A 341 3.59 -21.55 2.72
N LEU A 342 4.27 -21.02 3.72
CA LEU A 342 4.64 -19.61 3.83
C LEU A 342 6.11 -19.34 3.47
N ASP A 343 6.91 -20.39 3.29
CA ASP A 343 8.35 -20.26 3.05
C ASP A 343 8.68 -19.56 1.72
N THR A 344 9.94 -19.15 1.61
CA THR A 344 10.50 -18.47 0.44
C THR A 344 11.31 -19.38 -0.47
N SER A 345 11.15 -20.69 -0.38
CA SER A 345 11.95 -21.67 -1.13
C SER A 345 11.93 -21.46 -2.65
N ARG A 346 10.90 -20.78 -3.17
CA ARG A 346 10.80 -20.37 -4.59
C ARG A 346 11.80 -19.28 -4.96
N PHE A 347 12.26 -18.46 -4.02
CA PHE A 347 13.02 -17.24 -4.28
C PHE A 347 14.43 -17.27 -3.68
N ALA A 348 14.67 -18.07 -2.65
CA ALA A 348 15.92 -18.09 -1.93
C ALA A 348 16.21 -19.45 -1.29
N PRO A 349 17.49 -19.80 -1.08
CA PRO A 349 17.85 -21.02 -0.37
C PRO A 349 17.22 -21.08 1.03
N PRO A 350 16.84 -22.26 1.51
CA PRO A 350 16.25 -22.45 2.85
C PRO A 350 17.33 -22.33 3.94
N LYS A 351 17.83 -21.13 4.17
CA LYS A 351 18.80 -20.84 5.24
C LYS A 351 18.32 -19.69 6.10
N LYS A 352 18.46 -19.82 7.42
CA LYS A 352 18.21 -18.73 8.35
C LYS A 352 19.08 -17.51 7.99
N GLY A 353 18.46 -16.33 7.94
CA GLY A 353 19.16 -15.11 7.61
C GLY A 353 19.43 -14.89 6.13
N SER A 354 18.98 -15.80 5.24
CA SER A 354 19.04 -15.59 3.80
C SER A 354 17.64 -15.67 3.19
N GLY A 355 17.35 -14.78 2.22
CA GLY A 355 16.03 -14.72 1.58
C GLY A 355 14.90 -14.30 2.50
N ASN A 356 15.20 -13.58 3.59
CA ASN A 356 14.19 -13.00 4.44
C ASN A 356 13.42 -11.93 3.69
N LEU A 357 12.10 -12.04 3.69
CA LEU A 357 11.19 -11.12 3.04
C LEU A 357 10.08 -10.72 4.00
N PHE A 358 9.47 -9.57 3.78
CA PHE A 358 8.19 -9.30 4.42
C PHE A 358 7.15 -10.32 3.92
N MET A 359 6.12 -10.52 4.72
CA MET A 359 5.01 -11.41 4.39
C MET A 359 3.70 -10.67 4.61
N TRP A 360 2.95 -10.44 3.54
CA TRP A 360 1.53 -10.14 3.60
C TRP A 360 0.76 -11.38 3.19
N GLN A 361 -0.03 -11.92 4.10
CA GLN A 361 -0.81 -13.12 3.86
C GLN A 361 -2.30 -12.85 4.08
N PRO A 362 -3.07 -12.60 3.01
CA PRO A 362 -4.52 -12.67 3.08
C PRO A 362 -4.97 -14.08 3.46
N ILE A 363 -5.91 -14.19 4.39
CA ILE A 363 -6.44 -15.48 4.85
C ILE A 363 -7.85 -15.71 4.34
N ALA A 364 -8.74 -14.77 4.60
CA ALA A 364 -10.13 -14.86 4.20
C ALA A 364 -10.67 -13.49 3.80
N LYS A 365 -11.64 -13.54 2.92
CA LYS A 365 -12.49 -12.44 2.49
C LYS A 365 -13.93 -12.95 2.40
N ASP A 366 -14.88 -12.07 2.31
CA ASP A 366 -16.30 -12.43 2.16
C ASP A 366 -16.88 -13.23 3.36
N LEU A 367 -16.28 -13.07 4.55
CA LEU A 367 -16.89 -13.56 5.79
C LEU A 367 -18.18 -12.74 6.09
N PRO A 368 -19.13 -13.28 6.85
CA PRO A 368 -20.16 -12.44 7.45
C PRO A 368 -19.51 -11.28 8.20
N ASP A 369 -20.05 -10.06 8.08
CA ASP A 369 -19.50 -8.92 8.81
C ASP A 369 -19.80 -9.07 10.31
N GLY A 370 -18.78 -8.98 11.14
CA GLY A 370 -18.93 -9.16 12.59
C GLY A 370 -17.68 -9.72 13.28
N LYS A 371 -17.92 -10.24 14.50
CA LYS A 371 -16.85 -10.77 15.34
C LYS A 371 -16.50 -12.20 14.97
N HIS A 372 -15.21 -12.45 14.80
CA HIS A 372 -14.64 -13.74 14.46
C HIS A 372 -13.42 -14.06 15.32
N THR A 373 -13.05 -15.33 15.35
CA THR A 373 -11.83 -15.81 15.98
C THR A 373 -10.92 -16.45 14.93
N LEU A 374 -9.73 -15.91 14.77
CA LEU A 374 -8.65 -16.45 13.94
C LEU A 374 -7.76 -17.33 14.82
N ARG A 375 -7.43 -18.55 14.36
CA ARG A 375 -6.41 -19.41 14.94
C ARG A 375 -5.36 -19.75 13.89
N ILE A 376 -4.09 -19.52 14.19
CA ILE A 376 -2.93 -19.87 13.35
C ILE A 376 -2.05 -20.81 14.15
N GLU A 377 -1.87 -22.03 13.67
CA GLU A 377 -1.08 -23.06 14.33
C GLU A 377 0.13 -23.44 13.46
N PRO A 378 1.36 -23.17 13.92
CA PRO A 378 2.55 -23.62 13.22
C PRO A 378 2.68 -25.14 13.29
N VAL A 379 3.12 -25.77 12.20
CA VAL A 379 3.35 -27.20 12.10
C VAL A 379 4.84 -27.47 12.24
N TRP A 380 5.22 -28.05 13.37
CA TRP A 380 6.63 -28.30 13.71
C TRP A 380 7.14 -29.68 13.27
N ASP A 381 6.23 -30.58 12.88
CA ASP A 381 6.62 -31.92 12.43
C ASP A 381 7.46 -31.85 11.16
N GLY A 382 8.70 -32.32 11.21
CA GLY A 382 9.65 -32.25 10.12
C GLY A 382 10.23 -30.86 9.85
N ALA A 383 9.93 -29.86 10.70
CA ALA A 383 10.50 -28.51 10.57
C ALA A 383 11.98 -28.49 11.00
N ASP A 384 12.75 -27.58 10.41
CA ASP A 384 14.10 -27.28 10.85
C ASP A 384 14.07 -26.80 12.32
N PRO A 385 15.05 -27.23 13.18
CA PRO A 385 15.14 -26.77 14.57
C PRO A 385 15.20 -25.21 14.71
N ASP A 386 15.69 -24.52 13.71
CA ASP A 386 15.77 -23.06 13.67
C ASP A 386 14.55 -22.40 13.00
N ALA A 387 13.52 -23.18 12.65
CA ALA A 387 12.32 -22.64 12.03
C ALA A 387 11.57 -21.69 12.98
N GLU A 388 11.14 -20.56 12.43
CA GLU A 388 10.38 -19.54 13.13
C GLU A 388 9.19 -19.08 12.29
N LEU A 389 8.00 -18.96 12.91
CA LEU A 389 6.87 -18.22 12.39
C LEU A 389 6.87 -16.82 13.00
N ARG A 390 6.90 -15.78 12.16
CA ARG A 390 7.12 -14.40 12.59
C ARG A 390 5.99 -13.50 12.10
N ILE A 391 5.14 -13.04 13.02
CA ILE A 391 3.96 -12.22 12.73
C ILE A 391 4.08 -10.87 13.46
N GLU A 392 3.95 -9.78 12.74
CA GLU A 392 3.94 -8.43 13.33
C GLU A 392 2.53 -8.04 13.75
N SER A 393 1.55 -8.21 12.85
CA SER A 393 0.18 -7.77 13.10
C SER A 393 -0.86 -8.65 12.41
N ILE A 394 -2.05 -8.68 13.01
CA ILE A 394 -3.28 -9.13 12.36
C ILE A 394 -3.99 -7.92 11.78
N CYS A 395 -4.41 -8.05 10.53
CA CYS A 395 -5.08 -6.99 9.77
C CYS A 395 -6.50 -7.47 9.43
N SER A 396 -7.51 -6.70 9.79
CA SER A 396 -8.91 -7.00 9.45
C SER A 396 -9.62 -5.79 8.89
N ALA A 397 -10.64 -6.03 8.08
CA ALA A 397 -11.54 -5.00 7.59
C ALA A 397 -12.95 -5.54 7.37
N GLY A 398 -13.94 -4.65 7.37
CA GLY A 398 -15.34 -4.95 7.18
C GLY A 398 -16.16 -3.70 6.93
N ARG A 399 -17.47 -3.87 6.80
CA ARG A 399 -18.46 -2.81 6.52
C ARG A 399 -18.92 -2.08 7.77
#